data_8549449ae7468546d7429369fd47c3eb
#
_entry.id   8549449ae7468546d7429369fd47c3eb
#
_cell.length_a   1.000
_cell.length_b   1.000
_cell.length_c   1.000
_cell.angle_alpha   90.00
_cell.angle_beta   90.00
_cell.angle_gamma   90.00
#
_symmetry.space_group_name_H-M   'P 1'
#
loop_
_entity.id
_entity.type
_entity.pdbx_description
1 polymer ?
#
loop_
_entity_poly.entity_id
_entity_poly.type
_entity_poly.pdbx_seq_one_letter_code
_entity_poly.pdbx_strand_id
1 'polypeptide(L)'
;VTERRISENPSKGATEIDVGERLRRIRLARQLTLSKVAAASGISEGFLSQIERGVGNASIATLRAIAATLGVEMRDLFDDTADRRGLVLSRQDRPILSFGAMGTKFLLTPALDRNLEIFITELNPHGSTGEEPYTHGDSEELLLVIEGDIEFQLGDRVFSLATDDSVCFRSSTPHLAREAKGTMAKLLFAMTPPSF
;
A
#
# COMPACT_ATOMS: atom_id res chain seq x y z
N VAL A 1 -38.00 -2.72 7.83
CA VAL A 1 -36.66 -2.59 7.33
C VAL A 1 -36.73 -1.65 6.14
N THR A 2 -36.32 -0.40 6.31
CA THR A 2 -36.51 0.68 5.34
C THR A 2 -35.17 0.93 4.64
N GLU A 3 -35.12 0.55 3.38
CA GLU A 3 -34.01 0.92 2.49
C GLU A 3 -33.99 2.44 2.28
N ARG A 4 -32.96 3.11 2.77
CA ARG A 4 -32.63 4.47 2.33
C ARG A 4 -31.72 4.38 1.10
N ARG A 5 -32.32 4.52 -0.09
CA ARG A 5 -31.59 4.86 -1.31
C ARG A 5 -31.05 6.28 -1.15
N ILE A 6 -29.74 6.41 -1.10
CA ILE A 6 -29.07 7.69 -1.33
C ILE A 6 -29.05 7.90 -2.84
N SER A 7 -29.81 8.88 -3.32
CA SER A 7 -29.78 9.28 -4.74
C SER A 7 -28.48 10.02 -5.00
N GLU A 8 -27.54 9.39 -5.67
CA GLU A 8 -26.40 10.08 -6.26
C GLU A 8 -26.83 10.86 -7.50
N ASN A 9 -26.51 12.14 -7.49
CA ASN A 9 -26.72 13.04 -8.62
C ASN A 9 -25.53 12.88 -9.61
N PRO A 10 -25.72 12.33 -10.82
CA PRO A 10 -24.63 12.12 -11.76
C PRO A 10 -24.49 13.33 -12.69
N SER A 11 -23.88 14.41 -12.21
CA SER A 11 -23.37 15.46 -13.11
C SER A 11 -22.35 16.37 -12.42
N LYS A 12 -21.09 15.93 -12.36
CA LYS A 12 -19.95 16.84 -12.39
C LYS A 12 -18.95 16.29 -13.39
N GLY A 13 -18.58 17.15 -14.35
CA GLY A 13 -17.74 16.83 -15.48
C GLY A 13 -16.44 16.13 -15.11
N ALA A 14 -15.89 15.40 -16.07
CA ALA A 14 -14.58 14.75 -15.95
C ALA A 14 -13.58 15.79 -15.42
N THR A 15 -13.17 15.63 -14.17
CA THR A 15 -12.12 16.46 -13.56
C THR A 15 -10.85 16.12 -14.31
N GLU A 16 -10.25 17.12 -14.94
CA GLU A 16 -8.95 16.98 -15.61
C GLU A 16 -7.96 16.46 -14.56
N ILE A 17 -7.33 15.32 -14.85
CA ILE A 17 -6.39 14.69 -13.90
C ILE A 17 -5.17 15.59 -13.80
N ASP A 18 -4.98 16.24 -12.67
CA ASP A 18 -3.75 16.98 -12.38
C ASP A 18 -2.67 15.98 -11.90
N VAL A 19 -1.90 15.50 -12.88
CA VAL A 19 -0.78 14.58 -12.64
C VAL A 19 0.24 15.18 -11.69
N GLY A 20 0.46 16.50 -11.72
CA GLY A 20 1.40 17.18 -10.83
C GLY A 20 0.97 17.16 -9.38
N GLU A 21 -0.30 17.49 -9.12
CA GLU A 21 -0.86 17.42 -7.77
C GLU A 21 -0.86 15.98 -7.24
N ARG A 22 -1.15 15.00 -8.10
CA ARG A 22 -1.12 13.58 -7.73
C ARG A 22 0.28 13.13 -7.36
N LEU A 23 1.30 13.46 -8.15
CA LEU A 23 2.70 13.19 -7.82
C LEU A 23 3.08 13.78 -6.46
N ARG A 24 2.67 15.03 -6.20
CA ARG A 24 2.90 15.70 -4.93
C ARG A 24 2.25 14.96 -3.77
N ARG A 25 0.98 14.55 -3.89
CA ARG A 25 0.26 13.80 -2.84
C ARG A 25 0.96 12.48 -2.53
N ILE A 26 1.32 11.70 -3.56
CA ILE A 26 2.03 10.43 -3.40
C ILE A 26 3.39 10.65 -2.72
N ARG A 27 4.16 11.65 -3.14
CA ARG A 27 5.46 11.99 -2.52
C ARG A 27 5.31 12.32 -1.04
N LEU A 28 4.33 13.17 -0.69
CA LEU A 28 4.07 13.57 0.70
C LEU A 28 3.60 12.39 1.55
N ALA A 29 2.73 11.54 1.00
CA ALA A 29 2.28 10.33 1.67
C ALA A 29 3.44 9.38 2.00
N ARG A 30 4.49 9.36 1.18
CA ARG A 30 5.72 8.59 1.41
C ARG A 30 6.78 9.33 2.21
N GLN A 31 6.45 10.50 2.74
CA GLN A 31 7.35 11.36 3.52
C GLN A 31 8.67 11.69 2.79
N LEU A 32 8.63 11.73 1.45
CA LEU A 32 9.78 12.04 0.63
C LEU A 32 9.89 13.56 0.39
N THR A 33 11.13 14.08 0.48
CA THR A 33 11.41 15.47 0.13
C THR A 33 11.52 15.65 -1.38
N LEU A 34 11.29 16.87 -1.89
CA LEU A 34 11.52 17.21 -3.28
C LEU A 34 12.93 16.85 -3.73
N SER A 35 13.94 17.20 -2.91
CA SER A 35 15.35 16.91 -3.18
C SER A 35 15.62 15.41 -3.36
N LYS A 36 15.05 14.58 -2.49
CA LYS A 36 15.23 13.13 -2.50
C LYS A 36 14.66 12.50 -3.78
N VAL A 37 13.43 12.88 -4.14
CA VAL A 37 12.78 12.37 -5.37
C VAL A 37 13.47 12.90 -6.62
N ALA A 38 13.84 14.19 -6.66
CA ALA A 38 14.53 14.78 -7.80
C ALA A 38 15.88 14.09 -8.07
N ALA A 39 16.68 13.91 -7.01
CA ALA A 39 17.97 13.22 -7.12
C ALA A 39 17.84 11.78 -7.63
N ALA A 40 16.91 11.02 -7.07
CA ALA A 40 16.66 9.63 -7.47
C ALA A 40 16.06 9.49 -8.89
N SER A 41 15.33 10.50 -9.35
CA SER A 41 14.72 10.54 -10.70
C SER A 41 15.64 11.17 -11.76
N GLY A 42 16.83 11.65 -11.38
CA GLY A 42 17.80 12.28 -12.29
C GLY A 42 17.35 13.65 -12.83
N ILE A 43 16.56 14.41 -12.06
CA ILE A 43 16.07 15.76 -12.44
C ILE A 43 16.42 16.79 -11.37
N SER A 44 16.29 18.08 -11.70
CA SER A 44 16.47 19.13 -10.70
C SER A 44 15.25 19.25 -9.78
N GLU A 45 15.48 19.65 -8.52
CA GLU A 45 14.42 19.92 -7.55
C GLU A 45 13.44 21.01 -8.04
N GLY A 46 13.97 22.06 -8.67
CA GLY A 46 13.15 23.13 -9.25
C GLY A 46 12.24 22.61 -10.36
N PHE A 47 12.73 21.69 -11.21
CA PHE A 47 11.91 21.10 -12.27
C PHE A 47 10.83 20.17 -11.71
N LEU A 48 11.15 19.34 -10.72
CA LEU A 48 10.13 18.51 -10.03
C LEU A 48 9.06 19.39 -9.40
N SER A 49 9.47 20.47 -8.73
CA SER A 49 8.52 21.45 -8.15
C SER A 49 7.61 22.12 -9.19
N GLN A 50 8.12 22.38 -10.40
CA GLN A 50 7.30 22.89 -11.50
C GLN A 50 6.28 21.87 -12.00
N ILE A 51 6.70 20.60 -12.13
CA ILE A 51 5.81 19.49 -12.50
C ILE A 51 4.69 19.35 -11.48
N GLU A 52 5.02 19.32 -10.18
CA GLU A 52 4.04 19.16 -9.08
C GLU A 52 3.04 20.32 -9.00
N ARG A 53 3.36 21.49 -9.54
CA ARG A 53 2.45 22.64 -9.61
C ARG A 53 1.69 22.76 -10.94
N GLY A 54 1.87 21.79 -11.84
CA GLY A 54 1.21 21.80 -13.15
C GLY A 54 1.74 22.87 -14.11
N VAL A 55 2.87 23.54 -13.80
CA VAL A 55 3.46 24.58 -14.66
C VAL A 55 4.62 24.07 -15.52
N GLY A 56 5.05 22.83 -15.32
CA GLY A 56 6.12 22.18 -16.06
C GLY A 56 5.58 21.03 -16.92
N ASN A 57 6.01 20.95 -18.17
CA ASN A 57 5.72 19.83 -19.05
C ASN A 57 6.78 18.73 -18.86
N ALA A 58 6.40 17.62 -18.24
CA ALA A 58 7.25 16.45 -18.10
C ALA A 58 7.12 15.52 -19.31
N SER A 59 8.24 15.01 -19.80
CA SER A 59 8.22 13.94 -20.80
C SER A 59 7.73 12.63 -20.17
N ILE A 60 7.24 11.69 -20.99
CA ILE A 60 6.86 10.35 -20.54
C ILE A 60 8.04 9.65 -19.83
N ALA A 61 9.27 9.84 -20.31
CA ALA A 61 10.47 9.29 -19.69
C ALA A 61 10.68 9.87 -18.27
N THR A 62 10.50 11.19 -18.12
CA THR A 62 10.57 11.86 -16.81
C THR A 62 9.51 11.37 -15.84
N LEU A 63 8.24 11.27 -16.30
CA LEU A 63 7.15 10.76 -15.46
C LEU A 63 7.40 9.31 -15.04
N ARG A 64 7.95 8.49 -15.93
CA ARG A 64 8.32 7.10 -15.61
C ARG A 64 9.41 7.03 -14.54
N ALA A 65 10.44 7.86 -14.63
CA ALA A 65 11.51 7.92 -13.63
C ALA A 65 10.97 8.36 -12.26
N ILE A 66 10.10 9.37 -12.24
CA ILE A 66 9.45 9.83 -10.99
C ILE A 66 8.53 8.73 -10.42
N ALA A 67 7.71 8.09 -11.25
CA ALA A 67 6.82 6.99 -10.82
C ALA A 67 7.60 5.83 -10.20
N ALA A 68 8.69 5.40 -10.85
CA ALA A 68 9.59 4.37 -10.33
C ALA A 68 10.22 4.78 -8.99
N THR A 69 10.67 6.03 -8.86
CA THR A 69 11.21 6.57 -7.60
C THR A 69 10.17 6.61 -6.49
N LEU A 70 8.92 6.89 -6.86
CA LEU A 70 7.79 6.88 -5.93
C LEU A 70 7.23 5.47 -5.69
N GLY A 71 7.72 4.42 -6.35
CA GLY A 71 7.23 3.05 -6.23
C GLY A 71 5.79 2.88 -6.71
N VAL A 72 5.39 3.58 -7.78
CA VAL A 72 4.07 3.47 -8.41
C VAL A 72 4.19 3.17 -9.89
N GLU A 73 3.16 2.57 -10.47
CA GLU A 73 3.11 2.38 -11.90
C GLU A 73 2.70 3.66 -12.64
N MET A 74 3.13 3.78 -13.90
CA MET A 74 2.79 4.94 -14.73
C MET A 74 1.27 5.15 -14.84
N ARG A 75 0.49 4.05 -14.94
CA ARG A 75 -0.98 4.12 -14.99
C ARG A 75 -1.58 4.78 -13.75
N ASP A 76 -0.97 4.58 -12.59
CA ASP A 76 -1.45 5.10 -11.32
C ASP A 76 -1.43 6.63 -11.25
N LEU A 77 -0.57 7.27 -12.05
CA LEU A 77 -0.53 8.73 -12.17
C LEU A 77 -1.75 9.30 -12.91
N PHE A 78 -2.42 8.49 -13.73
CA PHE A 78 -3.56 8.87 -14.58
C PHE A 78 -4.86 8.22 -14.15
N ASP A 79 -4.85 7.38 -13.10
CA ASP A 79 -6.03 6.66 -12.63
C ASP A 79 -6.82 7.50 -11.61
N ASP A 80 -7.89 8.13 -12.09
CA ASP A 80 -8.84 8.91 -11.27
C ASP A 80 -9.75 8.02 -10.39
N THR A 81 -9.69 6.70 -10.58
CA THR A 81 -10.58 5.76 -9.86
C THR A 81 -10.20 5.63 -8.39
N ALA A 82 -8.98 5.94 -8.00
CA ALA A 82 -8.56 5.95 -6.61
C ALA A 82 -9.28 7.04 -5.79
N ASP A 83 -9.48 8.23 -6.36
CA ASP A 83 -10.27 9.32 -5.76
C ASP A 83 -11.79 9.03 -5.82
N ARG A 84 -12.23 8.23 -6.80
CA ARG A 84 -13.64 7.81 -6.98
C ARG A 84 -14.04 6.58 -6.16
N ARG A 85 -13.09 5.79 -5.69
CA ARG A 85 -13.34 4.69 -4.75
C ARG A 85 -13.66 5.28 -3.39
N GLY A 86 -14.80 5.85 -3.21
CA GLY A 86 -15.35 6.50 -2.03
C GLY A 86 -14.75 6.11 -0.65
N LEU A 87 -15.28 6.61 0.43
CA LEU A 87 -14.84 6.28 1.80
C LEU A 87 -15.04 4.80 2.15
N VAL A 88 -15.81 4.06 1.34
CA VAL A 88 -16.15 2.65 1.58
C VAL A 88 -15.61 1.80 0.46
N LEU A 89 -14.77 0.84 0.80
CA LEU A 89 -14.30 -0.23 -0.08
C LEU A 89 -14.99 -1.54 0.31
N SER A 90 -15.92 -2.01 -0.50
CA SER A 90 -16.58 -3.29 -0.24
C SER A 90 -15.64 -4.47 -0.47
N ARG A 91 -15.91 -5.59 0.22
CA ARG A 91 -15.05 -6.79 0.16
C ARG A 91 -14.80 -7.27 -1.28
N GLN A 92 -15.83 -7.24 -2.11
CA GLN A 92 -15.76 -7.69 -3.51
C GLN A 92 -14.90 -6.81 -4.41
N ASP A 93 -14.70 -5.54 -4.02
CA ASP A 93 -13.95 -4.55 -4.81
C ASP A 93 -12.48 -4.40 -4.33
N ARG A 94 -12.07 -5.19 -3.32
CA ARG A 94 -10.69 -5.15 -2.80
C ARG A 94 -9.71 -5.66 -3.85
N PRO A 95 -8.65 -4.90 -4.15
CA PRO A 95 -7.57 -5.40 -4.97
C PRO A 95 -6.94 -6.64 -4.33
N ILE A 96 -6.74 -7.67 -5.15
CA ILE A 96 -6.09 -8.92 -4.74
C ILE A 96 -4.63 -8.85 -5.17
N LEU A 97 -3.74 -9.04 -4.22
CA LEU A 97 -2.31 -9.15 -4.45
C LEU A 97 -1.89 -10.58 -4.12
N SER A 98 -1.40 -11.31 -5.13
CA SER A 98 -0.79 -12.62 -4.89
C SER A 98 0.54 -12.43 -4.19
N PHE A 99 0.79 -13.17 -3.11
CA PHE A 99 2.09 -13.16 -2.44
C PHE A 99 2.34 -14.51 -1.78
N GLY A 100 3.63 -14.90 -1.59
CA GLY A 100 4.02 -16.15 -0.96
C GLY A 100 3.42 -17.40 -1.62
N ALA A 101 3.84 -18.56 -1.20
CA ALA A 101 3.46 -19.82 -1.84
C ALA A 101 2.00 -20.23 -1.54
N MET A 102 1.39 -19.76 -0.45
CA MET A 102 0.14 -20.33 0.05
C MET A 102 -0.76 -19.30 0.76
N GLY A 103 -0.90 -18.10 0.20
CA GLY A 103 -1.76 -17.08 0.78
C GLY A 103 -2.21 -16.04 -0.24
N THR A 104 -3.24 -15.27 0.13
CA THR A 104 -3.79 -14.17 -0.68
C THR A 104 -3.82 -12.90 0.14
N LYS A 105 -3.31 -11.83 -0.44
CA LYS A 105 -3.28 -10.49 0.15
C LYS A 105 -4.36 -9.62 -0.48
N PHE A 106 -5.19 -8.98 0.34
CA PHE A 106 -6.25 -8.06 -0.06
C PHE A 106 -5.93 -6.66 0.43
N LEU A 107 -5.74 -5.72 -0.47
CA LEU A 107 -5.49 -4.33 -0.11
C LEU A 107 -6.79 -3.66 0.37
N LEU A 108 -6.74 -3.00 1.54
CA LEU A 108 -7.86 -2.28 2.13
C LEU A 108 -7.78 -0.77 1.89
N THR A 109 -6.59 -0.25 1.61
CA THR A 109 -6.32 1.18 1.38
C THR A 109 -5.74 1.39 -0.01
N PRO A 110 -6.53 1.25 -1.10
CA PRO A 110 -6.00 1.28 -2.45
C PRO A 110 -5.58 2.68 -2.94
N ALA A 111 -5.78 3.72 -2.16
CA ALA A 111 -5.37 5.07 -2.52
C ALA A 111 -3.87 5.26 -2.27
N LEU A 112 -3.12 5.54 -3.32
CA LEU A 112 -1.65 5.66 -3.31
C LEU A 112 -1.12 6.89 -2.57
N ASP A 113 -1.97 7.87 -2.32
CA ASP A 113 -1.65 9.13 -1.66
C ASP A 113 -1.95 9.13 -0.15
N ARG A 114 -2.12 7.95 0.44
CA ARG A 114 -2.31 7.79 1.89
C ARG A 114 -1.00 7.50 2.59
N ASN A 115 -0.89 7.99 3.83
CA ASN A 115 0.25 7.68 4.71
C ASN A 115 0.15 6.30 5.37
N LEU A 116 -1.00 5.64 5.25
CA LEU A 116 -1.29 4.37 5.88
C LEU A 116 -1.67 3.36 4.82
N GLU A 117 -1.00 2.22 4.81
CA GLU A 117 -1.37 1.05 4.02
C GLU A 117 -1.88 -0.05 4.95
N ILE A 118 -3.05 -0.59 4.61
CA ILE A 118 -3.66 -1.69 5.37
C ILE A 118 -4.04 -2.79 4.38
N PHE A 119 -3.71 -4.02 4.74
CA PHE A 119 -4.11 -5.20 3.99
C PHE A 119 -4.47 -6.37 4.90
N ILE A 120 -5.32 -7.24 4.39
CA ILE A 120 -5.61 -8.55 4.98
C ILE A 120 -4.85 -9.60 4.19
N THR A 121 -4.25 -10.51 4.93
CA THR A 121 -3.62 -11.70 4.41
C THR A 121 -4.40 -12.92 4.90
N GLU A 122 -4.85 -13.74 3.96
CA GLU A 122 -5.46 -15.03 4.26
C GLU A 122 -4.42 -16.12 3.92
N LEU A 123 -3.89 -16.81 4.94
CA LEU A 123 -2.97 -17.92 4.79
C LEU A 123 -3.77 -19.22 4.71
N ASN A 124 -3.45 -20.05 3.74
CA ASN A 124 -3.95 -21.42 3.68
C ASN A 124 -3.29 -22.27 4.76
N PRO A 125 -3.80 -23.50 5.05
CA PRO A 125 -3.13 -24.44 5.94
C PRO A 125 -1.64 -24.59 5.59
N HIS A 126 -0.76 -24.39 6.57
CA HIS A 126 0.71 -24.37 6.43
C HIS A 126 1.26 -23.28 5.50
N GLY A 127 0.44 -22.29 5.16
CA GLY A 127 0.83 -21.15 4.32
C GLY A 127 1.71 -20.14 5.06
N SER A 128 2.37 -19.28 4.29
CA SER A 128 3.28 -18.26 4.82
C SER A 128 3.25 -16.97 3.98
N THR A 129 3.76 -15.88 4.55
CA THR A 129 3.91 -14.60 3.86
C THR A 129 5.08 -14.56 2.89
N GLY A 130 5.93 -15.58 2.87
CA GLY A 130 7.09 -15.73 1.99
C GLY A 130 7.74 -17.10 2.16
N GLU A 131 8.71 -17.43 1.32
CA GLU A 131 9.51 -18.64 1.47
C GLU A 131 10.51 -18.48 2.62
N GLU A 132 11.12 -17.31 2.72
CA GLU A 132 12.12 -16.93 3.75
C GLU A 132 11.78 -15.57 4.37
N PRO A 133 12.36 -15.22 5.54
CA PRO A 133 12.22 -13.89 6.11
C PRO A 133 12.69 -12.81 5.16
N TYR A 134 11.89 -11.77 4.98
CA TYR A 134 12.15 -10.67 4.06
C TYR A 134 12.04 -9.31 4.75
N THR A 135 12.59 -8.29 4.10
CA THR A 135 12.49 -6.89 4.52
C THR A 135 11.92 -6.04 3.40
N HIS A 136 11.26 -4.95 3.76
CA HIS A 136 10.82 -3.95 2.79
C HIS A 136 10.79 -2.56 3.43
N GLY A 137 11.43 -1.58 2.79
CA GLY A 137 11.51 -0.21 3.28
C GLY A 137 11.99 -0.08 4.74
N ASP A 138 11.48 0.95 5.43
CA ASP A 138 11.69 1.19 6.88
C ASP A 138 10.43 1.81 7.48
N SER A 139 9.32 1.09 7.38
CA SER A 139 8.03 1.49 7.91
C SER A 139 7.83 0.95 9.32
N GLU A 140 7.04 1.65 10.12
CA GLU A 140 6.45 1.06 11.31
C GLU A 140 5.28 0.18 10.86
N GLU A 141 5.26 -1.07 11.30
CA GLU A 141 4.28 -2.07 10.89
C GLU A 141 3.65 -2.73 12.11
N LEU A 142 2.33 -2.92 12.05
CA LEU A 142 1.55 -3.70 12.99
C LEU A 142 1.00 -4.93 12.28
N LEU A 143 1.20 -6.11 12.89
CA LEU A 143 0.50 -7.34 12.56
C LEU A 143 -0.51 -7.64 13.67
N LEU A 144 -1.75 -7.91 13.30
CA LEU A 144 -2.81 -8.41 14.18
C LEU A 144 -3.32 -9.74 13.63
N VAL A 145 -3.39 -10.76 14.47
CA VAL A 145 -4.01 -12.05 14.14
C VAL A 145 -5.53 -11.91 14.32
N ILE A 146 -6.29 -11.92 13.21
CA ILE A 146 -7.76 -11.85 13.24
C ILE A 146 -8.35 -13.24 13.53
N GLU A 147 -7.74 -14.29 12.96
CA GLU A 147 -8.23 -15.67 13.08
C GLU A 147 -7.06 -16.65 12.91
N GLY A 148 -7.05 -17.72 13.69
CA GLY A 148 -6.06 -18.78 13.63
C GLY A 148 -4.85 -18.56 14.54
N ASP A 149 -3.85 -19.40 14.36
CA ASP A 149 -2.57 -19.39 15.08
C ASP A 149 -1.43 -19.30 14.08
N ILE A 150 -0.42 -18.49 14.39
CA ILE A 150 0.75 -18.33 13.55
C ILE A 150 2.05 -18.43 14.35
N GLU A 151 3.12 -18.81 13.66
CA GLU A 151 4.48 -18.51 14.07
C GLU A 151 4.94 -17.24 13.34
N PHE A 152 5.35 -16.23 14.10
CA PHE A 152 5.90 -14.98 13.57
C PHE A 152 7.38 -14.89 13.88
N GLN A 153 8.21 -14.97 12.85
CA GLN A 153 9.64 -14.73 12.94
C GLN A 153 9.96 -13.26 12.75
N LEU A 154 10.77 -12.69 13.65
CA LEU A 154 11.27 -11.32 13.57
C LEU A 154 12.77 -11.33 13.93
N GLY A 155 13.62 -11.12 12.93
CA GLY A 155 15.06 -11.38 13.05
C GLY A 155 15.33 -12.83 13.46
N ASP A 156 16.07 -12.99 14.56
CA ASP A 156 16.41 -14.30 15.13
C ASP A 156 15.37 -14.84 16.13
N ARG A 157 14.28 -14.10 16.36
CA ARG A 157 13.25 -14.47 17.34
C ARG A 157 12.02 -15.03 16.65
N VAL A 158 11.42 -16.04 17.26
CA VAL A 158 10.15 -16.63 16.81
C VAL A 158 9.12 -16.47 17.93
N PHE A 159 7.94 -16.00 17.58
CA PHE A 159 6.80 -15.78 18.47
C PHE A 159 5.63 -16.66 18.01
N SER A 160 4.97 -17.33 18.94
CA SER A 160 3.66 -17.95 18.66
C SER A 160 2.59 -16.92 18.99
N LEU A 161 1.76 -16.57 18.00
CA LEU A 161 0.68 -15.61 18.13
C LEU A 161 -0.63 -16.31 17.82
N ALA A 162 -1.63 -16.09 18.68
CA ALA A 162 -3.00 -16.57 18.51
C ALA A 162 -3.95 -15.45 18.12
N THR A 163 -5.20 -15.78 17.87
CA THR A 163 -6.27 -14.81 17.60
C THR A 163 -6.27 -13.69 18.65
N ASP A 164 -6.38 -12.43 18.20
CA ASP A 164 -6.33 -11.17 18.95
C ASP A 164 -4.93 -10.75 19.44
N ASP A 165 -3.89 -11.56 19.25
CA ASP A 165 -2.53 -11.15 19.49
C ASP A 165 -2.02 -10.20 18.40
N SER A 166 -1.18 -9.23 18.80
CA SER A 166 -0.56 -8.28 17.86
C SER A 166 0.91 -8.05 18.15
N VAL A 167 1.65 -7.67 17.13
CA VAL A 167 3.05 -7.28 17.23
C VAL A 167 3.32 -6.03 16.38
N CYS A 168 4.08 -5.07 16.95
CA CYS A 168 4.60 -3.92 16.23
C CYS A 168 6.10 -4.10 15.97
N PHE A 169 6.54 -3.78 14.77
CA PHE A 169 7.93 -3.95 14.37
C PHE A 169 8.32 -2.98 13.25
N ARG A 170 9.60 -2.94 12.92
CA ARG A 170 10.10 -2.22 11.74
C ARG A 170 10.20 -3.17 10.57
N SER A 171 9.65 -2.79 9.42
CA SER A 171 9.69 -3.58 8.18
C SER A 171 11.12 -3.78 7.63
N SER A 172 12.09 -2.99 8.09
CA SER A 172 13.51 -3.18 7.84
C SER A 172 14.14 -4.34 8.63
N THR A 173 13.42 -4.92 9.61
CA THR A 173 13.83 -6.15 10.29
C THR A 173 13.31 -7.36 9.52
N PRO A 174 14.16 -8.36 9.20
CA PRO A 174 13.70 -9.58 8.53
C PRO A 174 12.54 -10.23 9.28
N HIS A 175 11.43 -10.47 8.59
CA HIS A 175 10.21 -11.00 9.20
C HIS A 175 9.48 -11.99 8.29
N LEU A 176 8.71 -12.89 8.91
CA LEU A 176 7.94 -13.90 8.22
C LEU A 176 6.81 -14.40 9.14
N ALA A 177 5.60 -14.52 8.61
CA ALA A 177 4.49 -15.18 9.30
C ALA A 177 4.17 -16.53 8.62
N ARG A 178 3.98 -17.58 9.42
CA ARG A 178 3.58 -18.92 8.98
C ARG A 178 2.36 -19.38 9.75
N GLU A 179 1.41 -20.00 9.07
CA GLU A 179 0.31 -20.68 9.74
C GLU A 179 0.86 -21.93 10.48
N ALA A 180 0.44 -22.13 11.75
CA ALA A 180 1.10 -23.05 12.68
C ALA A 180 0.35 -24.35 12.96
N LYS A 181 -0.96 -24.44 12.65
CA LYS A 181 -1.84 -25.55 13.09
C LYS A 181 -2.40 -26.40 11.96
N GLY A 182 -2.08 -26.09 10.70
CA GLY A 182 -2.67 -26.79 9.54
C GLY A 182 -4.12 -26.37 9.28
N THR A 183 -4.49 -25.17 9.69
CA THR A 183 -5.79 -24.55 9.45
C THR A 183 -5.64 -23.31 8.59
N MET A 184 -6.64 -22.48 8.46
CA MET A 184 -6.51 -21.16 7.85
C MET A 184 -6.14 -20.13 8.92
N ALA A 185 -5.32 -19.16 8.56
CA ALA A 185 -5.11 -17.99 9.40
C ALA A 185 -5.42 -16.71 8.63
N LYS A 186 -5.93 -15.72 9.35
CA LYS A 186 -6.26 -14.40 8.81
C LYS A 186 -5.56 -13.32 9.59
N LEU A 187 -4.78 -12.53 8.90
CA LEU A 187 -3.91 -11.52 9.47
C LEU A 187 -4.31 -10.14 8.92
N LEU A 188 -4.23 -9.12 9.75
CA LEU A 188 -4.25 -7.73 9.32
C LEU A 188 -2.85 -7.17 9.48
N PHE A 189 -2.37 -6.52 8.43
CA PHE A 189 -1.16 -5.71 8.48
C PHE A 189 -1.53 -4.25 8.26
N ALA A 190 -0.93 -3.37 9.05
CA ALA A 190 -1.02 -1.92 8.88
C ALA A 190 0.38 -1.33 8.94
N MET A 191 0.76 -0.55 7.94
CA MET A 191 2.08 0.05 7.88
C MET A 191 2.04 1.54 7.56
N THR A 192 3.00 2.27 8.10
CA THR A 192 3.19 3.71 7.86
C THR A 192 4.67 4.10 7.90
N PRO A 193 5.18 4.88 6.91
CA PRO A 193 4.56 5.12 5.60
C PRO A 193 4.47 3.81 4.80
N PRO A 194 3.66 3.77 3.72
CA PRO A 194 3.67 2.66 2.76
C PRO A 194 5.08 2.40 2.24
N SER A 195 5.50 1.13 2.20
CA SER A 195 6.83 0.75 1.73
C SER A 195 6.74 -0.30 0.62
N PHE A 196 7.68 -0.23 -0.31
CA PHE A 196 7.77 -1.07 -1.52
C PHE A 196 9.13 -1.73 -1.58
#